data_a01d6e249e245e39fadee085a5a34853
#
_entry.id   a01d6e249e245e39fadee085a5a34853
#
_cell.length_a   1.000
_cell.length_b   1.000
_cell.length_c   1.000
_cell.angle_alpha   90.00
_cell.angle_beta   90.00
_cell.angle_gamma   90.00
#
_symmetry.space_group_name_H-M   'P 1'
#
loop_
_entity.id
_entity.type
_entity.pdbx_description
1 polymer ?
#
loop_
_entity_poly.entity_id
_entity_poly.type
_entity_poly.pdbx_seq_one_letter_code
_entity_poly.pdbx_strand_id
1 'polypeptide(L)' 'MTTPGRYHLLLTSCGQPVQHGWWGSEAVARDKFRRWIGEYGSLLEPRVTLTDEETGETLTTWPDEH' A
#
# COMPACT_ATOMS: atom_id res chain seq x y z
N MET A 1 -16.99 -0.87 -17.04
CA MET A 1 -16.55 0.06 -16.01
C MET A 1 -15.12 -0.21 -15.60
N THR A 2 -14.34 0.80 -15.58
CA THR A 2 -12.91 0.67 -15.31
C THR A 2 -12.60 0.96 -13.86
N THR A 3 -11.91 0.06 -13.18
CA THR A 3 -11.42 0.35 -11.85
C THR A 3 -10.18 1.23 -11.99
N PRO A 4 -9.89 2.09 -11.00
CA PRO A 4 -8.72 2.95 -11.07
C PRO A 4 -7.41 2.19 -11.11
N GLY A 5 -7.43 0.95 -10.65
CA GLY A 5 -6.25 0.10 -10.72
C GLY A 5 -6.48 -1.17 -9.93
N ARG A 6 -5.74 -2.22 -10.29
CA ARG A 6 -5.86 -3.51 -9.66
C ARG A 6 -5.17 -3.56 -8.30
N TYR A 7 -4.07 -2.83 -8.18
CA TYR A 7 -3.22 -2.90 -6.99
C TYR A 7 -3.45 -1.67 -6.12
N HIS A 8 -3.88 -1.92 -4.90
CA HIS A 8 -4.24 -0.88 -3.94
C HIS A 8 -3.18 -0.78 -2.86
N LEU A 9 -2.67 0.43 -2.66
CA LEU A 9 -1.69 0.72 -1.63
C LEU A 9 -2.36 1.58 -0.57
N LEU A 10 -2.28 1.15 0.68
CA LEU A 10 -2.89 1.87 1.80
C LEU A 10 -1.81 2.22 2.81
N LEU A 11 -1.75 3.49 3.16
CA LEU A 11 -0.88 3.99 4.22
C LEU A 11 -1.75 4.35 5.42
N THR A 12 -1.40 3.79 6.58
CA THR A 12 -2.07 4.15 7.83
C THR A 12 -1.07 4.65 8.85
N SER A 13 -1.54 5.42 9.81
CA SER A 13 -0.76 5.87 10.94
C SER A 13 -1.64 5.69 12.17
N CYS A 14 -1.15 4.95 13.15
CA CYS A 14 -1.92 4.60 14.37
C CYS A 14 -3.27 3.99 14.02
N GLY A 15 -3.30 3.17 12.97
CA GLY A 15 -4.52 2.49 12.53
C GLY A 15 -5.48 3.35 11.73
N GLN A 16 -5.15 4.62 11.49
CA GLN A 16 -6.01 5.54 10.73
C GLN A 16 -5.51 5.67 9.30
N PRO A 17 -6.40 5.60 8.29
CA PRO A 17 -5.97 5.78 6.90
C PRO A 17 -5.43 7.17 6.67
N VAL A 18 -4.28 7.25 6.04
CA VAL A 18 -3.62 8.52 5.70
C VAL A 18 -3.69 8.76 4.21
N GLN A 19 -3.43 7.74 3.41
CA GLN A 19 -3.34 7.90 1.97
C GLN A 19 -3.62 6.58 1.27
N HIS A 20 -4.24 6.67 0.10
CA HIS A 20 -4.54 5.53 -0.76
C HIS A 20 -3.96 5.76 -2.14
N GLY A 21 -3.66 4.68 -2.84
CA GLY A 21 -3.27 4.76 -4.24
C GLY A 21 -3.65 3.48 -4.95
N TRP A 22 -3.93 3.57 -6.25
CA TRP A 22 -4.27 2.42 -7.09
C TRP A 22 -3.46 2.47 -8.36
N TRP A 23 -2.91 1.33 -8.76
CA TRP A 23 -2.14 1.22 -10.00
C TRP A 23 -2.49 -0.07 -10.71
N GLY A 24 -2.45 -0.03 -12.04
CA GLY A 24 -2.75 -1.21 -12.83
C GLY A 24 -1.57 -2.16 -13.00
N SER A 25 -0.38 -1.74 -12.61
CA SER A 25 0.84 -2.54 -12.75
C SER A 25 1.40 -2.90 -11.38
N GLU A 26 1.66 -4.19 -11.17
CA GLU A 26 2.25 -4.64 -9.92
C GLU A 26 3.64 -4.05 -9.71
N ALA A 27 4.44 -3.96 -10.78
CA ALA A 27 5.78 -3.41 -10.68
C ALA A 27 5.76 -1.95 -10.21
N VAL A 28 4.83 -1.17 -10.75
CA VAL A 28 4.67 0.23 -10.35
C VAL A 28 4.19 0.32 -8.90
N ALA A 29 3.21 -0.52 -8.54
CA ALA A 29 2.68 -0.52 -7.18
C ALA A 29 3.75 -0.90 -6.16
N ARG A 30 4.60 -1.87 -6.48
CA ARG A 30 5.69 -2.27 -5.58
C ARG A 30 6.74 -1.18 -5.45
N ASP A 31 6.98 -0.42 -6.53
CA ASP A 31 7.88 0.72 -6.46
C ASP A 31 7.31 1.81 -5.55
N LYS A 32 6.02 2.08 -5.67
CA LYS A 32 5.36 3.05 -4.79
C LYS A 32 5.36 2.58 -3.35
N PHE A 33 5.19 1.29 -3.13
CA PHE A 33 5.25 0.70 -1.79
C PHE A 33 6.59 1.06 -1.11
N ARG A 34 7.70 0.84 -1.82
CA ARG A 34 9.02 1.17 -1.30
C ARG A 34 9.21 2.67 -1.08
N ARG A 35 8.68 3.48 -2.01
CA ARG A 35 8.78 4.94 -1.89
C ARG A 35 8.02 5.46 -0.68
N TRP A 36 6.83 4.93 -0.45
CA TRP A 36 6.02 5.36 0.67
C TRP A 36 6.67 5.01 2.00
N ILE A 37 7.34 3.86 2.07
CA ILE A 37 8.09 3.49 3.27
C ILE A 37 9.15 4.53 3.56
N GLY A 38 9.88 4.96 2.54
CA GLY A 38 10.91 5.98 2.72
C GLY A 38 10.37 7.35 3.06
N GLU A 39 9.24 7.73 2.45
CA GLU A 39 8.65 9.05 2.65
C GLU A 39 7.90 9.18 3.97
N TYR A 40 7.18 8.14 4.33
CA TYR A 40 6.25 8.19 5.47
C TYR A 40 6.66 7.33 6.64
N GLY A 41 7.83 6.73 6.59
CA GLY A 41 8.30 5.85 7.65
C GLY A 41 8.50 6.54 8.99
N SER A 42 8.57 7.88 9.00
CA SER A 42 8.73 8.64 10.23
C SER A 42 7.40 8.96 10.92
N LEU A 43 6.28 8.60 10.31
CA LEU A 43 4.98 8.77 10.94
C LEU A 43 4.87 7.90 12.18
N LEU A 44 3.92 8.20 13.03
CA LEU A 44 3.66 7.43 14.23
C LEU A 44 2.96 6.13 13.86
N GLU A 45 3.55 5.00 14.25
CA GLU A 45 3.03 3.67 13.94
C GLU A 45 2.58 3.54 12.47
N PRO A 46 3.51 3.76 11.52
CA PRO A 46 3.13 3.72 10.12
C PRO A 46 2.97 2.29 9.63
N ARG A 47 2.03 2.09 8.71
CA ARG A 47 1.83 0.79 8.07
C ARG A 47 1.47 1.02 6.61
N VAL A 48 2.14 0.30 5.73
CA VAL A 48 1.86 0.34 4.30
C VAL A 48 1.48 -1.07 3.87
N THR A 49 0.33 -1.20 3.22
CA THR A 49 -0.20 -2.50 2.79
C THR A 49 -0.51 -2.45 1.30
N LEU A 50 0.00 -3.44 0.57
CA LEU A 50 -0.28 -3.58 -0.86
C LEU A 50 -1.21 -4.76 -1.06
N THR A 51 -2.37 -4.51 -1.67
CA THR A 51 -3.41 -5.51 -1.87
C THR A 51 -3.74 -5.64 -3.35
N ASP A 52 -3.97 -6.88 -3.80
CA ASP A 52 -4.49 -7.15 -5.13
C ASP A 52 -6.01 -7.13 -5.02
N GLU A 53 -6.63 -6.07 -5.53
CA GLU A 53 -8.08 -5.88 -5.41
C GLU A 53 -8.87 -6.88 -6.26
N GLU A 54 -8.22 -7.47 -7.24
CA GLU A 54 -8.89 -8.46 -8.09
C GLU A 54 -9.11 -9.77 -7.35
N THR A 55 -8.15 -10.16 -6.52
CA THR A 55 -8.23 -11.41 -5.75
C THR A 55 -8.55 -11.18 -4.28
N GLY A 56 -8.38 -9.94 -3.81
CA GLY A 56 -8.53 -9.61 -2.39
C GLY A 56 -7.34 -10.02 -1.54
N GLU A 57 -6.25 -10.44 -2.17
CA GLU A 57 -5.09 -10.94 -1.47
C GLU A 57 -4.13 -9.81 -1.09
N THR A 58 -3.63 -9.83 0.15
CA THR A 58 -2.58 -8.90 0.57
C THR A 58 -1.24 -9.43 0.06
N LEU A 59 -0.60 -8.66 -0.79
CA LEU A 59 0.66 -9.06 -1.41
C LEU A 59 1.85 -8.81 -0.50
N THR A 60 1.85 -7.68 0.19
CA THR A 60 2.95 -7.34 1.09
C THR A 60 2.51 -6.24 2.06
N THR A 61 3.17 -6.20 3.20
CA THR A 61 2.86 -5.26 4.27
C THR A 61 4.16 -4.83 4.94
N TRP A 62 4.22 -3.56 5.33
CA TRP A 62 5.37 -3.03 6.07
C TRP A 62 4.84 -2.21 7.26
N PRO A 63 5.42 -2.32 8.44
CA PRO A 63 6.49 -3.26 8.81
C PRO A 63 6.00 -4.70 8.74
N ASP A 64 6.93 -5.59 8.46
CA ASP A 64 6.64 -7.01 8.37
C ASP A 64 6.36 -7.54 9.77
N GLU A 65 5.25 -8.24 9.94
CA GLU A 65 4.87 -8.77 11.25
C GLU A 65 5.15 -10.26 11.34
N HIS A 66 5.80 -10.65 12.42
CA HIS A 66 6.09 -12.04 12.69
C HIS A 66 5.46 -12.48 13.98
#